data_99579ac95b125002b766503e4dac41c1
#
_entry.id   99579ac95b125002b766503e4dac41c1
#
_cell.length_a   1.000
_cell.length_b   1.000
_cell.length_c   1.000
_cell.angle_alpha   90.00
_cell.angle_beta   90.00
_cell.angle_gamma   90.00
#
_symmetry.space_group_name_H-M   'P 1'
#
loop_
_entity.id
_entity.type
_entity.pdbx_description
1 polymer ?
#
loop_
_entity_poly.entity_id
_entity_poly.type
_entity_poly.pdbx_seq_one_letter_code
_entity_poly.pdbx_strand_id
1 'polypeptide(L)'
;FLELRLQTLPKLSKYYFTGIKESKQDNLREKLEISRGMVVSENLRINSEQIIKDYYVDKGFPDAWASISTEEDSAFANAVIMRIDVHTGERVRIADILFYGNENIDEKQLRKVMDGTHRRRWWTIFQTSKLLTEELAKDRRLIVDLYNENGYRDARIVNDSIHRNEEGQLVISFSIDEGNLYHYRSVSFYGNSKYPTEVLENILKIEANDTYDAKTLAKHIGGDPNGGDITSLYLNNGYLFSNVMPVEVRVENDSIDLEIRIREGRQASVRKVVITGNDRTNDHVIYREIRTRPGDLFSKADIQRTIRELGQLGYFDPRQINITPVPNAMTGTVDLEYSVVEQSTSQLELQGGWGANMVVGTAGLNFNNFSARQFMDKSAWRPLPSGDGQTINIRAQTNGTYYSSYNFSFTEPWLGGKKPNSVTFSAYKNMMNYNGQTDSTAQKIDISGIVLGQGLRLKWPDDYFTLYHSLEYRRFDVNNYPLAGSTFTQGVANSVAYTLNLKRDNRDFPIFPTQGSSVSFSLEATPPVSLLDGRDYTKLSNEEKFSFIEYHKWKFSGDFYAQIAKNFVIKSYGEFGFLGSYNDDYGLPPF
;
A
#
# COMPACT_ATOMS: atom_id res chain seq x y z
N PHE A 1 41.76 -5.16 54.59
CA PHE A 1 40.95 -3.98 54.23
C PHE A 1 40.88 -3.93 52.74
N LEU A 2 39.68 -3.83 52.19
CA LEU A 2 39.43 -3.59 50.75
C LEU A 2 39.26 -2.09 50.55
N GLU A 3 40.22 -1.43 49.90
CA GLU A 3 40.12 0.00 49.58
C GLU A 3 39.52 0.15 48.18
N LEU A 4 38.27 0.63 48.11
CA LEU A 4 37.60 0.95 46.83
C LEU A 4 37.84 2.42 46.50
N ARG A 5 38.64 2.67 45.47
CA ARG A 5 38.79 4.02 44.89
C ARG A 5 37.78 4.21 43.77
N LEU A 6 36.80 5.06 44.03
CA LEU A 6 35.79 5.43 43.00
C LEU A 6 36.26 6.70 42.27
N GLN A 7 36.37 6.62 40.98
CA GLN A 7 36.60 7.75 40.09
C GLN A 7 35.36 8.00 39.25
N THR A 8 34.85 9.21 39.27
CA THR A 8 33.72 9.59 38.43
C THR A 8 34.16 9.69 36.96
N LEU A 9 33.42 9.04 36.07
CA LEU A 9 33.68 9.19 34.62
C LEU A 9 33.36 10.60 34.17
N PRO A 10 34.19 11.17 33.27
CA PRO A 10 33.99 12.54 32.75
C PRO A 10 32.72 12.65 31.88
N LYS A 11 32.15 13.85 31.85
CA LYS A 11 31.01 14.18 31.00
C LYS A 11 31.46 14.87 29.71
N LEU A 12 30.75 14.62 28.64
CA LEU A 12 31.01 15.21 27.35
C LEU A 12 30.62 16.70 27.35
N SER A 13 31.57 17.59 27.10
CA SER A 13 31.31 19.01 26.90
C SER A 13 30.97 19.33 25.45
N LYS A 14 31.75 18.83 24.51
CA LYS A 14 31.58 18.94 23.06
C LYS A 14 32.33 17.83 22.35
N TYR A 15 32.00 17.60 21.11
CA TYR A 15 32.77 16.71 20.22
C TYR A 15 32.87 17.28 18.82
N TYR A 16 33.90 16.90 18.09
CA TYR A 16 34.14 17.29 16.71
C TYR A 16 34.76 16.17 15.90
N PHE A 17 34.50 16.18 14.60
CA PHE A 17 35.06 15.22 13.66
C PHE A 17 36.23 15.80 12.93
N THR A 18 37.24 14.95 12.67
CA THR A 18 38.36 15.21 11.79
C THR A 18 38.46 14.13 10.73
N GLY A 19 39.13 14.38 9.62
CA GLY A 19 39.31 13.45 8.51
C GLY A 19 38.11 13.34 7.53
N ILE A 20 37.01 14.03 7.79
CA ILE A 20 35.83 14.04 6.91
C ILE A 20 35.31 15.46 6.62
N LYS A 21 34.64 15.63 5.47
CA LYS A 21 34.05 16.92 5.07
C LYS A 21 32.86 17.26 5.98
N GLU A 22 32.66 18.55 6.24
CA GLU A 22 31.61 19.10 7.10
C GLU A 22 30.19 18.58 6.71
N SER A 23 29.89 18.55 5.41
CA SER A 23 28.63 18.02 4.87
C SER A 23 28.36 16.54 5.17
N LYS A 24 29.34 15.80 5.67
CA LYS A 24 29.20 14.39 6.09
C LYS A 24 29.05 14.22 7.60
N GLN A 25 29.41 15.25 8.37
CA GLN A 25 29.37 15.20 9.83
C GLN A 25 27.94 15.11 10.38
N ASP A 26 26.98 15.82 9.75
CA ASP A 26 25.61 15.87 10.23
C ASP A 26 24.94 14.49 10.21
N ASN A 27 25.18 13.71 9.15
CA ASN A 27 24.69 12.34 9.05
C ASN A 27 25.28 11.40 10.13
N LEU A 28 26.55 11.62 10.51
CA LEU A 28 27.17 10.85 11.60
C LEU A 28 26.68 11.31 12.97
N ARG A 29 26.40 12.61 13.16
CA ARG A 29 25.82 13.16 14.39
C ARG A 29 24.48 12.51 14.68
N GLU A 30 23.62 12.40 13.66
CA GLU A 30 22.32 11.73 13.76
C GLU A 30 22.43 10.24 14.13
N LYS A 31 23.41 9.54 13.53
CA LYS A 31 23.63 8.10 13.77
C LYS A 31 24.24 7.79 15.14
N LEU A 32 25.11 8.67 15.64
CA LEU A 32 25.82 8.44 16.90
C LEU A 32 24.97 8.75 18.13
N GLU A 33 23.91 9.56 17.99
CA GLU A 33 23.01 9.98 19.08
C GLU A 33 23.75 10.53 20.33
N ILE A 34 24.95 11.09 20.12
CA ILE A 34 25.77 11.63 21.19
C ILE A 34 25.34 13.06 21.50
N SER A 35 25.04 13.32 22.78
CA SER A 35 24.65 14.64 23.26
C SER A 35 25.56 15.16 24.37
N ARG A 36 25.61 16.49 24.51
CA ARG A 36 26.34 17.16 25.59
C ARG A 36 25.82 16.71 26.96
N GLY A 37 26.73 16.44 27.88
CA GLY A 37 26.41 15.98 29.25
C GLY A 37 26.37 14.46 29.42
N MET A 38 26.45 13.68 28.34
CA MET A 38 26.58 12.22 28.45
C MET A 38 27.89 11.82 29.12
N VAL A 39 27.87 10.70 29.84
CA VAL A 39 29.06 10.13 30.46
C VAL A 39 29.93 9.47 29.40
N VAL A 40 31.19 9.88 29.31
CA VAL A 40 32.14 9.30 28.34
C VAL A 40 32.75 8.06 28.98
N SER A 41 32.17 6.91 28.63
CA SER A 41 32.69 5.59 29.04
C SER A 41 33.46 4.96 27.87
N GLU A 42 34.27 3.92 28.19
CA GLU A 42 34.96 3.13 27.18
C GLU A 42 33.97 2.47 26.21
N ASN A 43 32.82 2.00 26.71
CA ASN A 43 31.77 1.45 25.87
C ASN A 43 31.20 2.46 24.87
N LEU A 44 31.01 3.72 25.30
CA LEU A 44 30.55 4.78 24.37
C LEU A 44 31.57 5.00 23.25
N ARG A 45 32.86 4.99 23.56
CA ARG A 45 33.93 5.15 22.57
C ARG A 45 33.93 4.00 21.56
N ILE A 46 34.01 2.76 22.04
CA ILE A 46 34.04 1.55 21.19
C ILE A 46 32.80 1.46 20.32
N ASN A 47 31.60 1.67 20.89
CA ASN A 47 30.36 1.65 20.12
C ASN A 47 30.33 2.73 19.05
N SER A 48 30.80 3.94 19.39
CA SER A 48 30.85 5.04 18.42
C SER A 48 31.82 4.78 17.28
N GLU A 49 33.00 4.22 17.58
CA GLU A 49 33.97 3.78 16.56
C GLU A 49 33.37 2.72 15.63
N GLN A 50 32.65 1.75 16.21
CA GLN A 50 31.99 0.70 15.42
C GLN A 50 30.87 1.25 14.55
N ILE A 51 30.00 2.11 15.08
CA ILE A 51 28.91 2.77 14.31
C ILE A 51 29.49 3.57 13.12
N ILE A 52 30.59 4.30 13.32
CA ILE A 52 31.24 5.05 12.24
C ILE A 52 31.83 4.10 11.19
N LYS A 53 32.50 3.04 11.63
CA LYS A 53 33.04 2.03 10.74
C LYS A 53 31.93 1.42 9.88
N ASP A 54 30.86 0.93 10.50
CA ASP A 54 29.75 0.28 9.81
C ASP A 54 29.07 1.24 8.82
N TYR A 55 28.85 2.49 9.21
CA TYR A 55 28.32 3.53 8.33
C TYR A 55 29.16 3.74 7.06
N TYR A 56 30.49 3.70 7.13
CA TYR A 56 31.33 3.86 5.97
C TYR A 56 31.49 2.57 5.17
N VAL A 57 31.54 1.40 5.82
CA VAL A 57 31.49 0.11 5.16
C VAL A 57 30.23 0.00 4.31
N ASP A 58 29.07 0.39 4.84
CA ASP A 58 27.79 0.44 4.10
C ASP A 58 27.83 1.41 2.93
N LYS A 59 28.69 2.39 2.94
CA LYS A 59 28.92 3.31 1.82
C LYS A 59 29.95 2.86 0.81
N GLY A 60 30.55 1.67 1.01
CA GLY A 60 31.51 1.05 0.12
C GLY A 60 32.96 1.42 0.43
N PHE A 61 33.25 1.72 1.69
CA PHE A 61 34.61 1.97 2.20
C PHE A 61 34.99 0.86 3.21
N PRO A 62 35.39 -0.32 2.76
CA PRO A 62 35.60 -1.48 3.63
C PRO A 62 36.77 -1.29 4.60
N ASP A 63 37.72 -0.43 4.28
CA ASP A 63 38.90 -0.15 5.09
C ASP A 63 38.67 1.06 6.05
N ALA A 64 37.42 1.49 6.22
CA ALA A 64 37.11 2.61 7.10
C ALA A 64 37.33 2.21 8.57
N TRP A 65 37.91 3.12 9.33
CA TRP A 65 38.05 3.03 10.77
C TRP A 65 37.96 4.40 11.42
N ALA A 66 37.62 4.44 12.68
CA ALA A 66 37.63 5.67 13.46
C ALA A 66 38.41 5.46 14.75
N SER A 67 39.02 6.51 15.26
CA SER A 67 39.61 6.53 16.59
C SER A 67 39.08 7.72 17.37
N ILE A 68 38.79 7.48 18.64
CA ILE A 68 38.24 8.50 19.54
C ILE A 68 39.22 8.79 20.64
N SER A 69 39.67 10.02 20.71
CA SER A 69 40.49 10.56 21.79
C SER A 69 39.71 11.57 22.63
N THR A 70 40.08 11.71 23.90
CA THR A 70 39.45 12.64 24.83
C THR A 70 40.49 13.57 25.43
N GLU A 71 40.18 14.87 25.46
CA GLU A 71 41.00 15.93 26.06
C GLU A 71 40.21 16.59 27.20
N GLU A 72 40.86 16.98 28.30
CA GLU A 72 40.16 17.68 29.38
C GLU A 72 39.69 19.07 28.92
N ASP A 73 38.43 19.39 29.22
CA ASP A 73 37.89 20.71 28.94
C ASP A 73 38.14 21.65 30.14
N SER A 74 39.13 22.51 30.03
CA SER A 74 39.51 23.46 31.09
C SER A 74 38.38 24.42 31.50
N ALA A 75 37.32 24.54 30.73
CA ALA A 75 36.17 25.41 31.03
C ALA A 75 35.15 24.77 32.00
N PHE A 76 35.16 23.46 32.18
CA PHE A 76 34.17 22.75 32.97
C PHE A 76 34.83 21.64 33.80
N ALA A 77 34.55 21.60 35.11
CA ALA A 77 35.06 20.56 35.99
C ALA A 77 34.54 19.16 35.62
N ASN A 78 35.40 18.16 35.57
CA ASN A 78 35.10 16.77 35.18
C ASN A 78 34.41 16.65 33.80
N ALA A 79 34.85 17.47 32.84
CA ALA A 79 34.34 17.45 31.49
C ALA A 79 35.45 17.21 30.47
N VAL A 80 35.12 16.54 29.37
CA VAL A 80 36.05 16.24 28.29
C VAL A 80 35.48 16.65 26.94
N ILE A 81 36.38 17.01 26.06
CA ILE A 81 36.15 17.21 24.65
C ILE A 81 36.49 15.89 23.93
N MET A 82 35.61 15.40 23.09
CA MET A 82 35.82 14.18 22.32
C MET A 82 36.20 14.51 20.89
N ARG A 83 37.38 14.09 20.47
CA ARG A 83 37.85 14.19 19.10
C ARG A 83 37.65 12.85 18.41
N ILE A 84 36.94 12.87 17.29
CA ILE A 84 36.63 11.70 16.49
C ILE A 84 37.39 11.81 15.17
N ASP A 85 38.47 11.06 15.05
CA ASP A 85 39.28 10.98 13.83
C ASP A 85 38.75 9.86 12.94
N VAL A 86 38.26 10.22 11.75
CA VAL A 86 37.64 9.27 10.83
C VAL A 86 38.51 9.08 9.59
N HIS A 87 38.91 7.85 9.34
CA HIS A 87 39.66 7.44 8.17
C HIS A 87 38.77 6.58 7.28
N THR A 88 38.40 7.10 6.10
CA THR A 88 37.47 6.39 5.22
C THR A 88 38.14 5.36 4.32
N GLY A 89 39.46 5.52 4.06
CA GLY A 89 40.12 4.71 3.05
C GLY A 89 39.59 4.99 1.65
N GLU A 90 39.89 4.10 0.72
CA GLU A 90 39.41 4.19 -0.66
C GLU A 90 38.04 3.53 -0.82
N ARG A 91 37.23 4.10 -1.73
CA ARG A 91 35.95 3.50 -2.07
C ARG A 91 36.15 2.32 -3.00
N VAL A 92 35.82 1.13 -2.52
CA VAL A 92 35.98 -0.10 -3.29
C VAL A 92 34.65 -0.51 -3.93
N ARG A 93 34.71 -1.02 -5.16
CA ARG A 93 33.56 -1.48 -5.94
C ARG A 93 33.79 -2.92 -6.40
N ILE A 94 32.69 -3.63 -6.60
CA ILE A 94 32.71 -4.99 -7.14
C ILE A 94 32.95 -4.90 -8.65
N ALA A 95 34.08 -5.44 -9.11
CA ALA A 95 34.42 -5.54 -10.51
C ALA A 95 33.70 -6.71 -11.18
N ASP A 96 33.78 -7.89 -10.56
CA ASP A 96 33.11 -9.08 -11.07
C ASP A 96 32.69 -10.05 -9.96
N ILE A 97 31.80 -10.97 -10.35
CA ILE A 97 31.32 -12.07 -9.51
C ILE A 97 31.51 -13.33 -10.34
N LEU A 98 32.35 -14.24 -9.86
CA LEU A 98 32.71 -15.47 -10.54
C LEU A 98 32.05 -16.67 -9.86
N PHE A 99 31.65 -17.64 -10.67
CA PHE A 99 31.08 -18.90 -10.20
C PHE A 99 31.89 -20.06 -10.73
N TYR A 100 32.12 -21.04 -9.88
CA TYR A 100 32.85 -22.27 -10.21
C TYR A 100 32.02 -23.46 -9.78
N GLY A 101 31.98 -24.51 -10.59
CA GLY A 101 31.22 -25.74 -10.34
C GLY A 101 29.72 -25.63 -10.69
N ASN A 102 29.30 -24.55 -11.34
CA ASN A 102 27.95 -24.37 -11.85
C ASN A 102 27.82 -24.92 -13.28
N GLU A 103 27.63 -26.24 -13.40
CA GLU A 103 27.52 -26.94 -14.68
C GLU A 103 26.13 -26.88 -15.31
N ASN A 104 25.08 -26.89 -14.47
CA ASN A 104 23.69 -27.00 -14.89
C ASN A 104 22.91 -25.68 -14.84
N ILE A 105 23.32 -24.71 -14.01
CA ILE A 105 22.70 -23.39 -13.94
C ILE A 105 23.68 -22.32 -14.45
N ASP A 106 23.25 -21.59 -15.47
CA ASP A 106 24.05 -20.53 -16.08
C ASP A 106 24.41 -19.43 -15.09
N GLU A 107 25.64 -18.90 -15.14
CA GLU A 107 26.07 -17.72 -14.36
C GLU A 107 25.12 -16.52 -14.49
N LYS A 108 24.44 -16.36 -15.64
CA LYS A 108 23.50 -15.29 -15.87
C LYS A 108 22.27 -15.42 -14.96
N GLN A 109 21.81 -16.64 -14.71
CA GLN A 109 20.70 -16.92 -13.79
C GLN A 109 21.15 -16.72 -12.34
N LEU A 110 22.33 -17.20 -11.97
CA LEU A 110 22.92 -16.98 -10.64
C LEU A 110 23.06 -15.48 -10.32
N ARG A 111 23.61 -14.71 -11.26
CA ARG A 111 23.71 -13.25 -11.08
C ARG A 111 22.36 -12.55 -11.04
N LYS A 112 21.34 -13.07 -11.70
CA LYS A 112 19.99 -12.48 -11.71
C LYS A 112 19.26 -12.66 -10.39
N VAL A 113 19.49 -13.76 -9.70
CA VAL A 113 18.85 -14.05 -8.42
C VAL A 113 19.46 -13.24 -7.28
N MET A 114 20.73 -12.83 -7.39
CA MET A 114 21.39 -11.97 -6.43
C MET A 114 20.73 -10.57 -6.44
N ASP A 115 20.17 -10.16 -5.31
CA ASP A 115 19.36 -8.93 -5.19
C ASP A 115 20.18 -7.75 -4.64
N GLY A 116 21.18 -8.03 -3.81
CA GLY A 116 21.97 -7.02 -3.09
C GLY A 116 23.37 -6.79 -3.65
N THR A 117 23.98 -7.82 -4.26
CA THR A 117 25.38 -7.78 -4.69
C THR A 117 25.46 -7.74 -6.21
N HIS A 118 25.88 -6.60 -6.77
CA HIS A 118 25.95 -6.42 -8.22
C HIS A 118 27.33 -5.93 -8.68
N ARG A 119 27.79 -6.46 -9.82
CA ARG A 119 28.99 -5.92 -10.48
C ARG A 119 28.72 -4.58 -11.15
N ARG A 120 29.74 -3.73 -11.22
CA ARG A 120 29.68 -2.45 -11.92
C ARG A 120 29.49 -2.66 -13.42
N ARG A 121 28.44 -2.03 -14.00
CA ARG A 121 28.24 -1.89 -15.44
C ARG A 121 28.02 -0.42 -15.80
N TRP A 122 28.47 0.01 -16.98
CA TRP A 122 28.38 1.41 -17.38
C TRP A 122 26.94 1.92 -17.57
N TRP A 123 25.99 1.01 -17.82
CA TRP A 123 24.55 1.34 -17.97
C TRP A 123 23.71 1.15 -16.70
N THR A 124 24.25 0.63 -15.63
CA THR A 124 23.52 0.46 -14.38
C THR A 124 23.77 1.63 -13.44
N ILE A 125 23.21 2.81 -13.78
CA ILE A 125 23.42 4.05 -13.03
C ILE A 125 22.79 4.00 -11.61
N PHE A 126 21.73 3.18 -11.46
CA PHE A 126 20.96 3.07 -10.21
C PHE A 126 21.30 1.86 -9.35
N GLN A 127 22.11 0.91 -9.82
CA GLN A 127 22.54 -0.24 -9.04
C GLN A 127 23.82 0.07 -8.26
N THR A 128 23.83 -0.29 -6.99
CA THR A 128 25.01 -0.09 -6.13
C THR A 128 25.96 -1.28 -6.30
N SER A 129 27.20 -1.03 -6.71
CA SER A 129 28.26 -2.05 -6.79
C SER A 129 29.13 -2.06 -5.52
N LYS A 130 28.50 -1.92 -4.35
CA LYS A 130 29.16 -1.95 -3.04
C LYS A 130 29.10 -3.36 -2.47
N LEU A 131 30.09 -3.73 -1.70
CA LEU A 131 30.02 -4.94 -0.89
C LEU A 131 29.32 -4.60 0.44
N LEU A 132 28.16 -5.23 0.66
CA LEU A 132 27.46 -5.22 1.94
C LEU A 132 27.43 -6.67 2.45
N THR A 133 28.00 -6.91 3.62
CA THR A 133 28.14 -8.27 4.16
C THR A 133 26.79 -8.95 4.37
N GLU A 134 25.79 -8.20 4.85
CA GLU A 134 24.44 -8.71 5.05
C GLU A 134 23.76 -9.09 3.72
N GLU A 135 23.91 -8.25 2.71
CA GLU A 135 23.35 -8.52 1.38
C GLU A 135 24.05 -9.73 0.72
N LEU A 136 25.37 -9.85 0.87
CA LEU A 136 26.10 -11.02 0.39
C LEU A 136 25.62 -12.32 1.08
N ALA A 137 25.32 -12.26 2.39
CA ALA A 137 24.78 -13.41 3.11
C ALA A 137 23.37 -13.80 2.64
N LYS A 138 22.54 -12.81 2.27
CA LYS A 138 21.24 -13.06 1.62
C LYS A 138 21.41 -13.65 0.22
N ASP A 139 22.29 -13.09 -0.58
CA ASP A 139 22.55 -13.54 -1.95
C ASP A 139 23.07 -14.98 -1.98
N ARG A 140 23.89 -15.39 -1.00
CA ARG A 140 24.30 -16.80 -0.85
C ARG A 140 23.09 -17.73 -0.68
N ARG A 141 22.12 -17.36 0.14
CA ARG A 141 20.88 -18.14 0.32
C ARG A 141 20.08 -18.17 -0.97
N LEU A 142 19.92 -17.02 -1.64
CA LEU A 142 19.19 -16.95 -2.91
C LEU A 142 19.81 -17.82 -4.00
N ILE A 143 21.15 -17.96 -4.03
CA ILE A 143 21.84 -18.87 -4.94
C ILE A 143 21.46 -20.34 -4.63
N VAL A 144 21.54 -20.76 -3.36
CA VAL A 144 21.16 -22.12 -2.95
C VAL A 144 19.67 -22.37 -3.19
N ASP A 145 18.81 -21.39 -2.87
CA ASP A 145 17.37 -21.47 -3.11
C ASP A 145 17.07 -21.66 -4.60
N LEU A 146 17.79 -20.97 -5.51
CA LEU A 146 17.64 -21.16 -6.95
C LEU A 146 17.95 -22.60 -7.37
N TYR A 147 18.99 -23.21 -6.82
CA TYR A 147 19.31 -24.62 -7.08
C TYR A 147 18.21 -25.54 -6.56
N ASN A 148 17.73 -25.30 -5.35
CA ASN A 148 16.63 -26.07 -4.75
C ASN A 148 15.29 -25.91 -5.51
N GLU A 149 15.07 -24.76 -6.17
CA GLU A 149 13.92 -24.54 -7.06
C GLU A 149 14.03 -25.33 -8.38
N ASN A 150 15.26 -25.71 -8.78
CA ASN A 150 15.56 -26.40 -10.03
C ASN A 150 15.93 -27.89 -9.84
N GLY A 151 15.65 -28.47 -8.69
CA GLY A 151 15.82 -29.88 -8.42
C GLY A 151 17.11 -30.29 -7.72
N TYR A 152 18.02 -29.37 -7.50
CA TYR A 152 19.33 -29.67 -6.88
C TYR A 152 19.22 -29.49 -5.36
N ARG A 153 18.60 -30.46 -4.69
CA ARG A 153 18.30 -30.44 -3.25
C ARG A 153 19.51 -30.25 -2.35
N ASP A 154 20.64 -30.91 -2.72
CA ASP A 154 21.86 -30.94 -1.90
C ASP A 154 22.86 -29.84 -2.32
N ALA A 155 22.45 -28.92 -3.18
CA ALA A 155 23.29 -27.82 -3.63
C ALA A 155 23.76 -26.94 -2.48
N ARG A 156 25.05 -26.61 -2.51
CA ARG A 156 25.69 -25.80 -1.47
C ARG A 156 26.84 -24.97 -2.02
N ILE A 157 27.08 -23.85 -1.37
CA ILE A 157 28.30 -23.09 -1.60
C ILE A 157 29.38 -23.69 -0.70
N VAL A 158 30.37 -24.35 -1.31
CA VAL A 158 31.48 -25.02 -0.60
C VAL A 158 32.44 -23.99 -0.03
N ASN A 159 32.74 -22.97 -0.85
CA ASN A 159 33.63 -21.88 -0.45
C ASN A 159 33.26 -20.61 -1.20
N ASP A 160 33.50 -19.48 -0.56
CA ASP A 160 33.49 -18.18 -1.22
C ASP A 160 34.73 -17.39 -0.83
N SER A 161 35.23 -16.61 -1.75
CA SER A 161 36.36 -15.72 -1.49
C SER A 161 36.14 -14.32 -2.06
N ILE A 162 36.73 -13.36 -1.38
CA ILE A 162 36.70 -11.96 -1.77
C ILE A 162 38.15 -11.51 -1.86
N HIS A 163 38.59 -11.13 -3.04
CA HIS A 163 39.94 -10.66 -3.26
C HIS A 163 39.96 -9.37 -4.09
N ARG A 164 41.07 -8.67 -4.08
CA ARG A 164 41.25 -7.45 -4.91
C ARG A 164 42.01 -7.82 -6.18
N ASN A 165 41.52 -7.30 -7.31
CA ASN A 165 42.24 -7.38 -8.57
C ASN A 165 43.39 -6.36 -8.59
N GLU A 166 44.17 -6.34 -9.68
CA GLU A 166 45.30 -5.42 -9.89
C GLU A 166 44.87 -3.94 -9.85
N GLU A 167 43.61 -3.63 -10.15
CA GLU A 167 43.03 -2.29 -10.10
C GLU A 167 42.49 -1.89 -8.70
N GLY A 168 42.67 -2.74 -7.69
CA GLY A 168 42.18 -2.54 -6.34
C GLY A 168 40.67 -2.76 -6.15
N GLN A 169 39.94 -3.24 -7.18
CA GLN A 169 38.52 -3.54 -7.13
C GLN A 169 38.28 -4.95 -6.58
N LEU A 170 37.08 -5.16 -6.00
CA LEU A 170 36.72 -6.47 -5.44
C LEU A 170 36.27 -7.44 -6.53
N VAL A 171 36.74 -8.66 -6.45
CA VAL A 171 36.22 -9.82 -7.16
C VAL A 171 35.73 -10.82 -6.13
N ILE A 172 34.45 -11.22 -6.27
CA ILE A 172 33.81 -12.21 -5.41
C ILE A 172 33.74 -13.52 -6.19
N SER A 173 34.16 -14.61 -5.59
CA SER A 173 34.05 -15.92 -6.23
C SER A 173 33.32 -16.92 -5.34
N PHE A 174 32.42 -17.69 -5.95
CA PHE A 174 31.66 -18.76 -5.31
C PHE A 174 32.04 -20.08 -5.91
N SER A 175 32.40 -21.05 -5.06
CA SER A 175 32.58 -22.45 -5.46
C SER A 175 31.34 -23.22 -5.06
N ILE A 176 30.60 -23.75 -6.03
CA ILE A 176 29.32 -24.41 -5.86
C ILE A 176 29.50 -25.92 -6.07
N ASP A 177 28.88 -26.69 -5.23
CA ASP A 177 28.63 -28.10 -5.39
C ASP A 177 27.13 -28.26 -5.65
N GLU A 178 26.75 -28.56 -6.88
CA GLU A 178 25.35 -28.62 -7.29
C GLU A 178 24.63 -29.87 -6.73
N GLY A 179 25.36 -30.93 -6.46
CA GLY A 179 24.78 -32.23 -6.09
C GLY A 179 24.05 -32.91 -7.24
N ASN A 180 23.12 -33.80 -6.93
CA ASN A 180 22.32 -34.53 -7.92
C ASN A 180 20.99 -33.81 -8.18
N LEU A 181 20.41 -34.06 -9.36
CA LEU A 181 19.03 -33.65 -9.68
C LEU A 181 18.06 -34.66 -9.06
N TYR A 182 17.15 -34.19 -8.19
CA TYR A 182 16.20 -35.00 -7.48
C TYR A 182 14.79 -34.94 -8.07
N HIS A 183 14.06 -36.07 -7.95
CA HIS A 183 12.65 -36.17 -8.34
C HIS A 183 11.81 -36.77 -7.20
N TYR A 184 10.54 -36.40 -7.13
CA TYR A 184 9.60 -37.02 -6.21
C TYR A 184 9.20 -38.41 -6.73
N ARG A 185 9.57 -39.48 -6.01
CA ARG A 185 9.18 -40.85 -6.35
C ARG A 185 7.74 -41.13 -5.95
N SER A 186 7.36 -40.67 -4.76
CA SER A 186 6.00 -40.80 -4.23
C SER A 186 5.64 -39.59 -3.36
N VAL A 187 4.36 -39.25 -3.39
CA VAL A 187 3.78 -38.21 -2.51
C VAL A 187 2.59 -38.84 -1.79
N SER A 188 2.56 -38.74 -0.47
CA SER A 188 1.50 -39.33 0.35
C SER A 188 1.05 -38.38 1.46
N PHE A 189 -0.21 -38.51 1.91
CA PHE A 189 -0.79 -37.66 2.94
C PHE A 189 -1.18 -38.53 4.13
N TYR A 190 -0.88 -38.04 5.34
CA TYR A 190 -1.22 -38.71 6.59
C TYR A 190 -1.87 -37.74 7.57
N GLY A 191 -2.97 -38.18 8.19
CA GLY A 191 -3.68 -37.41 9.21
C GLY A 191 -4.72 -36.43 8.71
N ASN A 192 -5.06 -36.47 7.43
CA ASN A 192 -6.04 -35.60 6.76
C ASN A 192 -7.48 -36.15 6.87
N SER A 193 -8.02 -36.26 8.09
CA SER A 193 -9.35 -36.81 8.29
C SER A 193 -10.50 -35.90 7.84
N LYS A 194 -10.25 -34.59 7.69
CA LYS A 194 -11.25 -33.56 7.36
C LYS A 194 -11.38 -33.31 5.87
N TYR A 195 -10.29 -33.42 5.14
CA TYR A 195 -10.27 -33.18 3.71
C TYR A 195 -9.84 -34.43 2.97
N PRO A 196 -10.56 -34.81 1.87
CA PRO A 196 -10.15 -35.90 0.99
C PRO A 196 -8.72 -35.64 0.43
N THR A 197 -7.98 -36.71 0.22
CA THR A 197 -6.62 -36.64 -0.33
C THR A 197 -6.59 -35.93 -1.67
N GLU A 198 -7.58 -36.20 -2.53
CA GLU A 198 -7.69 -35.58 -3.86
C GLU A 198 -7.77 -34.04 -3.81
N VAL A 199 -8.38 -33.47 -2.76
CA VAL A 199 -8.44 -32.00 -2.57
C VAL A 199 -7.06 -31.47 -2.23
N LEU A 200 -6.31 -32.17 -1.39
CA LEU A 200 -4.96 -31.77 -0.99
C LEU A 200 -3.96 -31.92 -2.12
N GLU A 201 -4.06 -32.99 -2.92
CA GLU A 201 -3.28 -33.21 -4.14
C GLU A 201 -3.50 -32.08 -5.16
N ASN A 202 -4.75 -31.69 -5.39
CA ASN A 202 -5.09 -30.58 -6.27
C ASN A 202 -4.52 -29.22 -5.81
N ILE A 203 -4.30 -29.04 -4.50
CA ILE A 203 -3.67 -27.84 -3.95
C ILE A 203 -2.15 -27.96 -4.03
N LEU A 204 -1.60 -29.12 -3.68
CA LEU A 204 -0.15 -29.35 -3.66
C LEU A 204 0.47 -29.30 -5.07
N LYS A 205 -0.24 -29.86 -6.08
CA LYS A 205 0.18 -29.86 -7.49
C LYS A 205 1.58 -30.43 -7.72
N ILE A 206 1.94 -31.45 -6.97
CA ILE A 206 3.20 -32.19 -7.11
C ILE A 206 2.82 -33.65 -7.32
N GLU A 207 3.29 -34.23 -8.43
CA GLU A 207 3.02 -35.60 -8.82
C GLU A 207 4.29 -36.46 -8.74
N ALA A 208 4.14 -37.77 -8.84
CA ALA A 208 5.27 -38.70 -8.94
C ALA A 208 6.05 -38.44 -10.24
N ASN A 209 7.37 -38.44 -10.15
CA ASN A 209 8.36 -38.09 -11.15
C ASN A 209 8.52 -36.60 -11.46
N ASP A 210 7.80 -35.71 -10.79
CA ASP A 210 8.11 -34.28 -10.87
C ASP A 210 9.49 -34.00 -10.30
N THR A 211 10.19 -33.03 -10.90
CA THR A 211 11.47 -32.55 -10.37
C THR A 211 11.25 -31.88 -9.01
N TYR A 212 12.16 -32.13 -8.08
CA TYR A 212 12.13 -31.48 -6.78
C TYR A 212 12.13 -29.96 -6.94
N ASP A 213 11.19 -29.30 -6.25
CA ASP A 213 11.10 -27.83 -6.19
C ASP A 213 10.68 -27.42 -4.78
N ALA A 214 11.66 -26.98 -3.99
CA ALA A 214 11.45 -26.58 -2.59
C ALA A 214 10.52 -25.36 -2.47
N LYS A 215 10.57 -24.45 -3.43
CA LYS A 215 9.77 -23.22 -3.42
C LYS A 215 8.30 -23.52 -3.71
N THR A 216 8.02 -24.31 -4.73
CA THR A 216 6.66 -24.75 -5.07
C THR A 216 6.06 -25.56 -3.92
N LEU A 217 6.83 -26.47 -3.33
CA LEU A 217 6.42 -27.25 -2.16
C LEU A 217 6.06 -26.30 -0.98
N ALA A 218 6.98 -25.41 -0.59
CA ALA A 218 6.75 -24.48 0.50
C ALA A 218 5.54 -23.57 0.24
N LYS A 219 5.38 -23.07 -0.98
CA LYS A 219 4.24 -22.24 -1.38
C LYS A 219 2.92 -22.97 -1.21
N HIS A 220 2.80 -24.21 -1.67
CA HIS A 220 1.56 -24.96 -1.64
C HIS A 220 1.24 -25.57 -0.25
N ILE A 221 2.25 -25.73 0.60
CA ILE A 221 2.04 -26.15 1.99
C ILE A 221 1.48 -25.00 2.85
N GLY A 222 2.07 -23.81 2.81
CA GLY A 222 1.66 -22.72 3.72
C GLY A 222 2.19 -21.34 3.35
N GLY A 223 2.86 -21.19 2.21
CA GLY A 223 3.52 -19.96 1.77
C GLY A 223 2.80 -19.18 0.69
N ASP A 224 1.56 -19.51 0.33
CA ASP A 224 0.83 -18.74 -0.68
C ASP A 224 0.22 -17.47 -0.06
N PRO A 225 0.68 -16.28 -0.49
CA PRO A 225 0.12 -15.01 0.01
C PRO A 225 -1.38 -14.85 -0.24
N ASN A 226 -1.91 -15.54 -1.28
CA ASN A 226 -3.33 -15.49 -1.65
C ASN A 226 -4.18 -16.53 -0.89
N GLY A 227 -3.56 -17.35 -0.04
CA GLY A 227 -4.25 -18.36 0.76
C GLY A 227 -4.71 -19.60 -0.02
N GLY A 228 -4.10 -19.87 -1.19
CA GLY A 228 -4.35 -21.06 -2.01
C GLY A 228 -3.52 -22.28 -1.59
N ASP A 229 -3.05 -22.34 -0.37
CA ASP A 229 -2.21 -23.40 0.19
C ASP A 229 -2.99 -24.30 1.17
N ILE A 230 -2.44 -25.48 1.48
CA ILE A 230 -3.06 -26.47 2.37
C ILE A 230 -3.24 -25.89 3.79
N THR A 231 -2.25 -25.23 4.35
CA THR A 231 -2.36 -24.62 5.69
C THR A 231 -3.48 -23.59 5.75
N SER A 232 -3.61 -22.75 4.73
CA SER A 232 -4.69 -21.76 4.62
C SER A 232 -6.07 -22.41 4.51
N LEU A 233 -6.20 -23.55 3.82
CA LEU A 233 -7.45 -24.32 3.77
C LEU A 233 -7.91 -24.70 5.18
N TYR A 234 -7.00 -25.22 6.03
CA TYR A 234 -7.32 -25.56 7.41
C TYR A 234 -7.60 -24.32 8.26
N LEU A 235 -6.77 -23.27 8.17
CA LEU A 235 -6.94 -22.04 8.93
C LEU A 235 -8.25 -21.31 8.61
N ASN A 236 -8.70 -21.34 7.35
CA ASN A 236 -9.95 -20.71 6.93
C ASN A 236 -11.20 -21.41 7.45
N ASN A 237 -11.05 -22.65 7.90
CA ASN A 237 -12.12 -23.45 8.47
C ASN A 237 -11.97 -23.69 9.99
N GLY A 238 -11.25 -22.79 10.66
CA GLY A 238 -11.14 -22.79 12.12
C GLY A 238 -10.05 -23.67 12.71
N TYR A 239 -9.31 -24.43 11.92
CA TYR A 239 -8.27 -25.33 12.43
C TYR A 239 -6.97 -24.59 12.75
N LEU A 240 -7.06 -23.65 13.69
CA LEU A 240 -5.92 -22.81 14.11
C LEU A 240 -4.73 -23.63 14.67
N PHE A 241 -5.03 -24.77 15.26
CA PHE A 241 -4.02 -25.66 15.86
C PHE A 241 -3.52 -26.72 14.87
N SER A 242 -3.88 -26.61 13.60
CA SER A 242 -3.38 -27.50 12.56
C SER A 242 -1.89 -27.26 12.31
N ASN A 243 -1.20 -28.34 11.98
CA ASN A 243 0.19 -28.28 11.54
C ASN A 243 0.35 -29.19 10.32
N VAL A 244 0.87 -28.66 9.25
CA VAL A 244 1.12 -29.36 7.98
C VAL A 244 2.63 -29.36 7.74
N MET A 245 3.24 -30.54 7.78
CA MET A 245 4.69 -30.70 7.64
C MET A 245 5.03 -31.64 6.51
N PRO A 246 5.79 -31.19 5.50
CA PRO A 246 6.41 -32.08 4.53
C PRO A 246 7.58 -32.82 5.18
N VAL A 247 7.64 -34.13 5.01
CA VAL A 247 8.70 -34.99 5.55
C VAL A 247 9.25 -35.87 4.43
N GLU A 248 10.52 -35.76 4.16
CA GLU A 248 11.22 -36.66 3.26
C GLU A 248 11.54 -37.96 4.03
N VAL A 249 10.70 -38.99 3.86
CA VAL A 249 10.83 -40.23 4.63
C VAL A 249 11.91 -41.15 4.08
N ARG A 250 12.22 -41.04 2.81
CA ARG A 250 13.29 -41.78 2.14
C ARG A 250 13.87 -40.95 1.02
N VAL A 251 15.18 -40.89 1.01
CA VAL A 251 15.96 -40.29 -0.07
C VAL A 251 16.96 -41.37 -0.53
N GLU A 252 16.83 -41.80 -1.74
CA GLU A 252 17.64 -42.89 -2.29
C GLU A 252 18.05 -42.56 -3.71
N ASN A 253 19.34 -42.50 -3.96
CA ASN A 253 19.98 -42.02 -5.20
C ASN A 253 19.52 -40.58 -5.51
N ASP A 254 18.61 -40.41 -6.48
CA ASP A 254 18.04 -39.15 -6.96
C ASP A 254 16.52 -39.03 -6.71
N SER A 255 15.97 -39.90 -5.86
CA SER A 255 14.53 -40.05 -5.67
C SER A 255 14.13 -39.80 -4.24
N ILE A 256 13.03 -39.04 -4.04
CA ILE A 256 12.48 -38.64 -2.74
C ILE A 256 11.08 -39.19 -2.56
N ASP A 257 10.85 -39.91 -1.45
CA ASP A 257 9.49 -40.20 -0.96
C ASP A 257 9.06 -39.09 -0.02
N LEU A 258 8.05 -38.33 -0.43
CA LEU A 258 7.52 -37.19 0.34
C LEU A 258 6.23 -37.60 1.05
N GLU A 259 6.20 -37.36 2.35
CA GLU A 259 5.02 -37.58 3.18
C GLU A 259 4.56 -36.25 3.78
N ILE A 260 3.33 -35.84 3.45
CA ILE A 260 2.71 -34.65 4.04
C ILE A 260 1.97 -35.06 5.31
N ARG A 261 2.58 -34.80 6.47
CA ARG A 261 2.02 -35.13 7.77
C ARG A 261 1.17 -33.97 8.28
N ILE A 262 -0.11 -34.26 8.50
CA ILE A 262 -1.09 -33.28 8.90
C ILE A 262 -1.58 -33.64 10.31
N ARG A 263 -1.40 -32.69 11.22
CA ARG A 263 -2.04 -32.74 12.54
C ARG A 263 -3.15 -31.69 12.53
N GLU A 264 -4.39 -32.12 12.37
CA GLU A 264 -5.51 -31.20 12.17
C GLU A 264 -5.87 -30.40 13.43
N GLY A 265 -5.77 -31.04 14.59
CA GLY A 265 -6.18 -30.44 15.86
C GLY A 265 -7.70 -30.24 15.94
N ARG A 266 -8.14 -29.37 16.83
CA ARG A 266 -9.54 -28.98 16.96
C ARG A 266 -9.76 -27.59 16.36
N GLN A 267 -11.01 -27.31 15.99
CA GLN A 267 -11.41 -25.97 15.57
C GLN A 267 -11.31 -24.98 16.75
N ALA A 268 -10.92 -23.76 16.43
CA ALA A 268 -10.89 -22.62 17.34
C ALA A 268 -12.00 -21.63 16.98
N SER A 269 -12.73 -21.15 17.97
CA SER A 269 -13.66 -20.05 17.82
C SER A 269 -13.07 -18.76 18.39
N VAL A 270 -13.40 -17.63 17.79
CA VAL A 270 -13.01 -16.31 18.28
C VAL A 270 -13.75 -16.04 19.59
N ARG A 271 -13.01 -15.85 20.69
CA ARG A 271 -13.58 -15.54 21.98
C ARG A 271 -13.76 -14.04 22.19
N LYS A 272 -12.72 -13.28 21.86
CA LYS A 272 -12.66 -11.84 22.10
C LYS A 272 -11.90 -11.16 20.96
N VAL A 273 -12.34 -9.96 20.64
CA VAL A 273 -11.62 -9.04 19.76
C VAL A 273 -11.24 -7.81 20.57
N VAL A 274 -9.97 -7.45 20.56
CA VAL A 274 -9.41 -6.27 21.23
C VAL A 274 -8.84 -5.35 20.15
N ILE A 275 -9.07 -4.05 20.30
CA ILE A 275 -8.52 -3.03 19.40
C ILE A 275 -7.62 -2.12 20.23
N THR A 276 -6.47 -1.77 19.69
CA THR A 276 -5.49 -0.86 20.30
C THR A 276 -4.92 0.11 19.28
N GLY A 277 -4.55 1.32 19.72
CA GLY A 277 -3.92 2.33 18.88
C GLY A 277 -4.89 3.25 18.11
N ASN A 278 -6.19 3.21 18.47
CA ASN A 278 -7.24 4.04 17.89
C ASN A 278 -7.61 5.20 18.85
N ASP A 279 -6.67 6.11 19.08
CA ASP A 279 -6.83 7.19 20.06
C ASP A 279 -7.89 8.23 19.65
N ARG A 280 -8.18 8.39 18.36
CA ARG A 280 -9.14 9.35 17.79
C ARG A 280 -10.36 8.68 17.20
N THR A 281 -10.21 7.47 16.66
CA THR A 281 -11.28 6.73 16.00
C THR A 281 -12.01 5.87 17.02
N ASN A 282 -13.33 6.01 17.07
CA ASN A 282 -14.16 5.21 17.97
C ASN A 282 -14.13 3.72 17.62
N ASP A 283 -14.15 2.86 18.62
CA ASP A 283 -14.11 1.40 18.45
C ASP A 283 -15.17 0.88 17.47
N HIS A 284 -16.38 1.42 17.50
CA HIS A 284 -17.46 0.96 16.62
C HIS A 284 -17.16 1.15 15.13
N VAL A 285 -16.30 2.12 14.77
CA VAL A 285 -15.86 2.35 13.39
C VAL A 285 -14.96 1.22 12.91
N ILE A 286 -14.15 0.67 13.80
CA ILE A 286 -13.27 -0.47 13.51
C ILE A 286 -14.06 -1.77 13.57
N TYR A 287 -14.85 -1.98 14.65
CA TYR A 287 -15.66 -3.19 14.83
C TYR A 287 -16.61 -3.49 13.66
N ARG A 288 -17.17 -2.47 13.04
CA ARG A 288 -18.10 -2.65 11.90
C ARG A 288 -17.40 -3.23 10.66
N GLU A 289 -16.08 -3.01 10.51
CA GLU A 289 -15.27 -3.54 9.41
C GLU A 289 -14.64 -4.90 9.75
N ILE A 290 -14.61 -5.31 11.01
CA ILE A 290 -14.06 -6.60 11.44
C ILE A 290 -15.03 -7.72 11.04
N ARG A 291 -14.50 -8.70 10.30
CA ARG A 291 -15.25 -9.87 9.83
C ARG A 291 -15.22 -11.03 10.83
N THR A 292 -14.16 -11.14 11.61
CA THR A 292 -13.99 -12.15 12.65
C THR A 292 -14.64 -11.70 13.96
N ARG A 293 -15.88 -12.12 14.20
CA ARG A 293 -16.63 -11.70 15.39
C ARG A 293 -16.54 -12.75 16.50
N PRO A 294 -16.71 -12.36 17.77
CA PRO A 294 -16.83 -13.32 18.85
C PRO A 294 -17.92 -14.36 18.57
N GLY A 295 -17.57 -15.65 18.68
CA GLY A 295 -18.42 -16.79 18.34
C GLY A 295 -18.19 -17.39 16.96
N ASP A 296 -17.58 -16.65 16.02
CA ASP A 296 -17.24 -17.16 14.69
C ASP A 296 -16.04 -18.13 14.78
N LEU A 297 -15.92 -19.03 13.81
CA LEU A 297 -14.70 -19.82 13.64
C LEU A 297 -13.54 -18.92 13.22
N PHE A 298 -12.34 -19.28 13.64
CA PHE A 298 -11.12 -18.63 13.15
C PHE A 298 -11.01 -18.76 11.64
N SER A 299 -10.66 -17.66 10.96
CA SER A 299 -10.47 -17.64 9.51
C SER A 299 -9.32 -16.69 9.15
N LYS A 300 -8.25 -17.23 8.56
CA LYS A 300 -7.11 -16.44 8.06
C LYS A 300 -7.57 -15.50 6.93
N ALA A 301 -8.44 -15.96 6.05
CA ALA A 301 -8.99 -15.16 4.95
C ALA A 301 -9.78 -13.95 5.45
N ASP A 302 -10.62 -14.13 6.50
CA ASP A 302 -11.39 -13.02 7.08
C ASP A 302 -10.50 -12.02 7.81
N ILE A 303 -9.42 -12.48 8.44
CA ILE A 303 -8.40 -11.61 9.03
C ILE A 303 -7.72 -10.78 7.93
N GLN A 304 -7.23 -11.42 6.87
CA GLN A 304 -6.60 -10.72 5.75
C GLN A 304 -7.57 -9.73 5.08
N ARG A 305 -8.83 -10.11 4.97
CA ARG A 305 -9.87 -9.22 4.45
C ARG A 305 -10.11 -8.02 5.36
N THR A 306 -10.15 -8.24 6.67
CA THR A 306 -10.28 -7.16 7.67
C THR A 306 -9.10 -6.17 7.58
N ILE A 307 -7.87 -6.67 7.48
CA ILE A 307 -6.68 -5.80 7.30
C ILE A 307 -6.85 -4.91 6.07
N ARG A 308 -7.29 -5.49 4.96
CA ARG A 308 -7.51 -4.76 3.71
C ARG A 308 -8.61 -3.71 3.87
N GLU A 309 -9.72 -4.05 4.47
CA GLU A 309 -10.85 -3.14 4.70
C GLU A 309 -10.48 -1.99 5.64
N LEU A 310 -9.78 -2.26 6.74
CA LEU A 310 -9.25 -1.23 7.64
C LEU A 310 -8.24 -0.31 6.94
N GLY A 311 -7.35 -0.87 6.11
CA GLY A 311 -6.40 -0.09 5.31
C GLY A 311 -7.07 0.81 4.28
N GLN A 312 -8.21 0.39 3.72
CA GLN A 312 -8.98 1.17 2.75
C GLN A 312 -9.76 2.34 3.37
N LEU A 313 -10.01 2.32 4.68
CA LEU A 313 -10.65 3.45 5.37
C LEU A 313 -9.80 4.72 5.30
N GLY A 314 -8.47 4.59 5.15
CA GLY A 314 -7.55 5.71 5.10
C GLY A 314 -7.27 6.37 6.45
N TYR A 315 -7.80 5.88 7.55
CA TYR A 315 -7.57 6.40 8.91
C TYR A 315 -6.32 5.81 9.56
N PHE A 316 -5.88 4.65 9.06
CA PHE A 316 -4.78 3.88 9.59
C PHE A 316 -3.68 3.70 8.56
N ASP A 317 -2.42 3.63 8.99
CA ASP A 317 -1.30 3.24 8.11
C ASP A 317 -1.43 1.74 7.76
N PRO A 318 -1.70 1.37 6.49
CA PRO A 318 -1.91 -0.02 6.11
C PRO A 318 -0.72 -0.94 6.40
N ARG A 319 0.49 -0.37 6.48
CA ARG A 319 1.72 -1.12 6.77
C ARG A 319 1.91 -1.42 8.24
N GLN A 320 1.16 -0.74 9.11
CA GLN A 320 1.26 -0.86 10.56
C GLN A 320 -0.03 -1.44 11.19
N ILE A 321 -0.93 -1.98 10.37
CA ILE A 321 -2.05 -2.77 10.87
C ILE A 321 -1.54 -4.16 11.18
N ASN A 322 -1.52 -4.54 12.45
CA ASN A 322 -1.07 -5.85 12.91
C ASN A 322 -2.19 -6.58 13.64
N ILE A 323 -2.26 -7.90 13.44
CA ILE A 323 -3.23 -8.75 14.13
C ILE A 323 -2.47 -9.89 14.79
N THR A 324 -2.59 -9.96 16.09
CA THR A 324 -1.96 -11.00 16.90
C THR A 324 -3.03 -11.95 17.42
N PRO A 325 -3.12 -13.17 16.86
CA PRO A 325 -3.94 -14.23 17.44
C PRO A 325 -3.30 -14.73 18.74
N VAL A 326 -4.07 -14.76 19.83
CA VAL A 326 -3.67 -15.33 21.12
C VAL A 326 -4.48 -16.61 21.34
N PRO A 327 -3.95 -17.77 20.92
CA PRO A 327 -4.68 -19.02 20.97
C PRO A 327 -4.70 -19.62 22.38
N ASN A 328 -5.85 -20.21 22.74
CA ASN A 328 -5.98 -21.04 23.95
C ASN A 328 -6.32 -22.48 23.55
N ALA A 329 -5.30 -23.34 23.53
CA ALA A 329 -5.46 -24.72 23.13
C ALA A 329 -6.32 -25.54 24.11
N MET A 330 -6.44 -25.15 25.38
CA MET A 330 -7.26 -25.87 26.36
C MET A 330 -8.75 -25.65 26.13
N THR A 331 -9.15 -24.43 25.78
CA THR A 331 -10.57 -24.10 25.55
C THR A 331 -10.99 -24.22 24.09
N GLY A 332 -10.04 -24.29 23.14
CA GLY A 332 -10.33 -24.24 21.69
C GLY A 332 -10.81 -22.87 21.25
N THR A 333 -10.28 -21.81 21.85
CA THR A 333 -10.63 -20.44 21.53
C THR A 333 -9.41 -19.61 21.17
N VAL A 334 -9.63 -18.49 20.52
CA VAL A 334 -8.58 -17.51 20.20
C VAL A 334 -9.08 -16.10 20.50
N ASP A 335 -8.22 -15.28 21.12
CA ASP A 335 -8.43 -13.86 21.19
C ASP A 335 -7.70 -13.20 20.02
N LEU A 336 -8.30 -12.21 19.38
CA LEU A 336 -7.71 -11.47 18.29
C LEU A 336 -7.41 -10.04 18.74
N GLU A 337 -6.14 -9.68 18.74
CA GLU A 337 -5.69 -8.33 19.08
C GLU A 337 -5.36 -7.58 17.79
N TYR A 338 -6.17 -6.57 17.47
CA TYR A 338 -6.00 -5.67 16.33
C TYR A 338 -5.25 -4.43 16.79
N SER A 339 -4.00 -4.30 16.42
CA SER A 339 -3.20 -3.09 16.65
C SER A 339 -3.18 -2.25 15.39
N VAL A 340 -3.60 -1.00 15.51
CA VAL A 340 -3.63 -0.03 14.41
C VAL A 340 -2.80 1.19 14.78
N VAL A 341 -2.27 1.88 13.77
CA VAL A 341 -1.60 3.17 13.96
C VAL A 341 -2.34 4.20 13.14
N GLU A 342 -2.90 5.19 13.83
CA GLU A 342 -3.64 6.26 13.18
C GLU A 342 -2.72 7.18 12.38
N GLN A 343 -3.16 7.55 11.18
CA GLN A 343 -2.49 8.54 10.35
C GLN A 343 -3.37 9.78 10.15
N SER A 344 -2.74 10.91 9.90
CA SER A 344 -3.49 12.13 9.55
C SER A 344 -4.06 11.98 8.14
N THR A 345 -5.37 11.99 8.04
CA THR A 345 -6.09 11.86 6.77
C THR A 345 -6.78 13.14 6.34
N SER A 346 -6.78 14.13 7.23
CA SER A 346 -7.33 15.44 6.93
C SER A 346 -6.33 16.26 6.12
N GLN A 347 -6.79 16.81 5.02
CA GLN A 347 -5.97 17.59 4.10
C GLN A 347 -6.52 18.99 3.99
N LEU A 348 -5.65 19.97 4.23
CA LEU A 348 -5.87 21.35 3.87
C LEU A 348 -5.14 21.63 2.55
N GLU A 349 -5.90 21.92 1.50
CA GLU A 349 -5.38 22.27 0.18
C GLU A 349 -5.37 23.80 0.06
N LEU A 350 -4.20 24.37 -0.14
CA LEU A 350 -4.04 25.78 -0.48
C LEU A 350 -3.12 25.84 -1.70
N GLN A 351 -3.69 26.22 -2.82
CA GLN A 351 -2.94 26.34 -4.08
C GLN A 351 -3.12 27.74 -4.63
N GLY A 352 -2.03 28.31 -5.09
CA GLY A 352 -2.02 29.58 -5.79
C GLY A 352 -1.13 29.47 -7.03
N GLY A 353 -1.58 30.01 -8.13
CA GLY A 353 -0.83 30.01 -9.38
C GLY A 353 -1.12 31.26 -10.19
N TRP A 354 -0.18 31.64 -11.03
CA TRP A 354 -0.34 32.72 -11.99
C TRP A 354 0.00 32.22 -13.39
N GLY A 355 -0.87 32.51 -14.34
CA GLY A 355 -0.69 32.12 -15.74
C GLY A 355 -1.77 32.74 -16.61
N ALA A 356 -1.48 32.96 -17.89
CA ALA A 356 -2.40 33.57 -18.85
C ALA A 356 -3.04 34.88 -18.34
N ASN A 357 -2.29 35.73 -17.64
CA ASN A 357 -2.73 36.97 -17.00
C ASN A 357 -3.80 36.82 -15.91
N MET A 358 -3.94 35.63 -15.33
CA MET A 358 -4.91 35.34 -14.28
C MET A 358 -4.21 34.75 -13.06
N VAL A 359 -4.79 35.01 -11.88
CA VAL A 359 -4.41 34.36 -10.64
C VAL A 359 -5.44 33.28 -10.34
N VAL A 360 -5.00 32.03 -10.21
CA VAL A 360 -5.83 30.91 -9.78
C VAL A 360 -5.57 30.65 -8.31
N GLY A 361 -6.64 30.61 -7.53
CA GLY A 361 -6.61 30.23 -6.12
C GLY A 361 -7.51 29.02 -5.87
N THR A 362 -7.03 28.07 -5.09
CA THR A 362 -7.83 26.96 -4.58
C THR A 362 -7.65 26.87 -3.07
N ALA A 363 -8.75 26.79 -2.34
CA ALA A 363 -8.78 26.45 -0.94
C ALA A 363 -9.69 25.23 -0.77
N GLY A 364 -9.18 24.19 -0.14
CA GLY A 364 -9.92 22.96 0.09
C GLY A 364 -9.67 22.40 1.48
N LEU A 365 -10.70 21.86 2.08
CA LEU A 365 -10.63 21.07 3.29
C LEU A 365 -11.28 19.72 3.02
N ASN A 366 -10.48 18.67 3.08
CA ASN A 366 -10.94 17.30 3.09
C ASN A 366 -10.72 16.74 4.49
N PHE A 367 -11.78 16.55 5.25
CA PHE A 367 -11.71 16.04 6.60
C PHE A 367 -12.35 14.65 6.65
N ASN A 368 -11.53 13.65 6.77
CA ASN A 368 -11.93 12.27 6.97
C ASN A 368 -12.07 11.98 8.47
N ASN A 369 -12.85 10.98 8.82
CA ASN A 369 -13.10 10.57 10.20
C ASN A 369 -13.83 11.64 11.04
N PHE A 370 -14.71 12.45 10.44
CA PHE A 370 -15.53 13.42 11.13
C PHE A 370 -16.56 12.75 12.06
N SER A 371 -16.98 13.45 13.13
CA SER A 371 -18.05 13.03 14.03
C SER A 371 -19.12 14.11 14.15
N ALA A 372 -20.23 13.92 13.47
CA ALA A 372 -21.38 14.82 13.59
C ALA A 372 -22.02 14.79 14.99
N ARG A 373 -21.90 13.67 15.71
CA ARG A 373 -22.41 13.54 17.09
C ARG A 373 -21.71 14.49 18.06
N GLN A 374 -20.41 14.68 17.85
CA GLN A 374 -19.57 15.53 18.70
C GLN A 374 -19.53 16.99 18.24
N PHE A 375 -20.30 17.35 17.20
CA PHE A 375 -20.28 18.71 16.65
C PHE A 375 -20.66 19.78 17.66
N MET A 376 -21.57 19.48 18.60
CA MET A 376 -22.01 20.40 19.66
C MET A 376 -21.07 20.41 20.88
N ASP A 377 -20.15 19.47 20.97
CA ASP A 377 -19.17 19.41 22.06
C ASP A 377 -17.90 20.18 21.68
N LYS A 378 -17.74 21.37 22.25
CA LYS A 378 -16.56 22.23 21.98
C LYS A 378 -15.25 21.60 22.41
N SER A 379 -15.23 20.66 23.36
CA SER A 379 -14.02 19.98 23.81
C SER A 379 -13.47 19.00 22.76
N ALA A 380 -14.33 18.51 21.86
CA ALA A 380 -13.97 17.60 20.77
C ALA A 380 -13.34 18.29 19.55
N TRP A 381 -13.35 19.63 19.49
CA TRP A 381 -12.80 20.39 18.37
C TRP A 381 -11.27 20.45 18.37
N ARG A 382 -10.59 19.58 17.50
CA ARG A 382 -9.13 19.47 17.37
C ARG A 382 -8.64 19.20 15.93
N PRO A 383 -8.76 20.02 14.92
CA PRO A 383 -9.55 21.26 14.76
C PRO A 383 -11.03 21.01 14.56
N LEU A 384 -11.47 19.84 14.09
CA LEU A 384 -12.85 19.40 13.93
C LEU A 384 -13.09 18.13 14.77
N PRO A 385 -14.31 17.91 15.25
CA PRO A 385 -14.65 16.69 15.97
C PRO A 385 -14.47 15.46 15.07
N SER A 386 -13.82 14.42 15.59
CA SER A 386 -13.46 13.22 14.84
C SER A 386 -13.83 11.94 15.60
N GLY A 387 -13.89 10.82 14.87
CA GLY A 387 -14.02 9.49 15.45
C GLY A 387 -15.13 8.62 14.89
N ASP A 388 -16.11 9.15 14.15
CA ASP A 388 -17.25 8.37 13.62
C ASP A 388 -17.06 7.91 12.16
N GLY A 389 -15.95 8.28 11.52
CA GLY A 389 -15.63 7.86 10.16
C GLY A 389 -16.43 8.57 9.07
N GLN A 390 -17.08 9.67 9.39
CA GLN A 390 -17.77 10.52 8.42
C GLN A 390 -16.76 11.37 7.64
N THR A 391 -17.13 11.82 6.44
CA THR A 391 -16.26 12.65 5.60
C THR A 391 -16.94 13.97 5.29
N ILE A 392 -16.21 15.08 5.49
CA ILE A 392 -16.57 16.40 5.00
C ILE A 392 -15.55 16.85 3.98
N ASN A 393 -16.04 17.30 2.83
CA ASN A 393 -15.22 17.95 1.81
C ASN A 393 -15.80 19.33 1.51
N ILE A 394 -14.97 20.35 1.62
CA ILE A 394 -15.30 21.73 1.25
C ILE A 394 -14.20 22.22 0.32
N ARG A 395 -14.56 22.69 -0.87
CA ARG A 395 -13.60 23.20 -1.82
C ARG A 395 -14.12 24.48 -2.48
N ALA A 396 -13.27 25.48 -2.51
CA ALA A 396 -13.48 26.70 -3.25
C ALA A 396 -12.31 26.93 -4.19
N GLN A 397 -12.59 27.18 -5.45
CA GLN A 397 -11.59 27.48 -6.47
C GLN A 397 -12.03 28.69 -7.26
N THR A 398 -11.11 29.59 -7.55
CA THR A 398 -11.40 30.77 -8.38
C THR A 398 -10.18 31.17 -9.19
N ASN A 399 -10.43 31.72 -10.40
CA ASN A 399 -9.43 32.44 -11.15
C ASN A 399 -9.84 33.92 -11.38
N GLY A 400 -10.52 34.48 -10.38
CA GLY A 400 -11.05 35.83 -10.44
C GLY A 400 -12.41 35.90 -11.16
N THR A 401 -12.49 36.65 -12.26
CA THR A 401 -13.75 36.91 -12.96
C THR A 401 -14.18 35.80 -13.95
N TYR A 402 -13.26 34.90 -14.34
CA TYR A 402 -13.55 33.92 -15.40
C TYR A 402 -14.11 32.59 -14.88
N TYR A 403 -13.70 32.18 -13.71
CA TYR A 403 -14.14 30.91 -13.13
C TYR A 403 -14.20 30.96 -11.61
N SER A 404 -15.29 30.46 -11.05
CA SER A 404 -15.39 30.17 -9.62
C SER A 404 -16.18 28.90 -9.39
N SER A 405 -15.71 28.06 -8.49
CA SER A 405 -16.34 26.80 -8.13
C SER A 405 -16.37 26.64 -6.62
N TYR A 406 -17.53 26.29 -6.09
CA TYR A 406 -17.74 25.98 -4.68
C TYR A 406 -18.36 24.59 -4.60
N ASN A 407 -17.81 23.76 -3.76
CA ASN A 407 -18.30 22.40 -3.55
C ASN A 407 -18.34 22.12 -2.03
N PHE A 408 -19.42 21.51 -1.60
CA PHE A 408 -19.58 20.93 -0.28
C PHE A 408 -20.08 19.52 -0.42
N SER A 409 -19.48 18.56 0.30
CA SER A 409 -20.03 17.22 0.44
C SER A 409 -19.87 16.67 1.85
N PHE A 410 -20.87 15.93 2.27
CA PHE A 410 -20.89 15.18 3.53
C PHE A 410 -21.26 13.74 3.23
N THR A 411 -20.47 12.80 3.77
CA THR A 411 -20.73 11.36 3.63
C THR A 411 -20.78 10.67 4.98
N GLU A 412 -21.88 9.99 5.27
CA GLU A 412 -22.01 9.01 6.34
C GLU A 412 -21.80 7.60 5.75
N PRO A 413 -20.72 6.88 6.08
CA PRO A 413 -20.42 5.58 5.46
C PRO A 413 -21.28 4.42 5.97
N TRP A 414 -21.90 4.55 7.14
CA TRP A 414 -22.70 3.49 7.77
C TRP A 414 -24.01 4.02 8.32
N LEU A 415 -24.89 4.48 7.47
CA LEU A 415 -26.19 5.02 7.90
C LEU A 415 -26.96 3.99 8.74
N GLY A 416 -27.28 4.38 9.99
CA GLY A 416 -27.92 3.50 10.97
C GLY A 416 -26.99 2.50 11.66
N GLY A 417 -25.68 2.48 11.36
CA GLY A 417 -24.62 1.72 12.07
C GLY A 417 -24.66 0.19 11.95
N LYS A 418 -25.63 -0.38 11.22
CA LYS A 418 -25.83 -1.86 11.14
C LYS A 418 -25.35 -2.49 9.84
N LYS A 419 -25.32 -1.73 8.74
CA LYS A 419 -24.95 -2.20 7.41
C LYS A 419 -24.05 -1.16 6.73
N PRO A 420 -23.15 -1.57 5.85
CA PRO A 420 -22.26 -0.68 5.10
C PRO A 420 -23.01 0.07 3.99
N ASN A 421 -24.03 0.82 4.40
CA ASN A 421 -24.84 1.67 3.52
C ASN A 421 -24.40 3.10 3.71
N SER A 422 -23.69 3.65 2.75
CA SER A 422 -23.29 5.06 2.80
C SER A 422 -24.39 5.98 2.28
N VAL A 423 -24.48 7.19 2.85
CA VAL A 423 -25.30 8.26 2.30
C VAL A 423 -24.42 9.48 2.11
N THR A 424 -24.49 10.07 0.93
CA THR A 424 -23.75 11.28 0.56
C THR A 424 -24.72 12.38 0.19
N PHE A 425 -24.54 13.54 0.81
CA PHE A 425 -25.15 14.78 0.39
C PHE A 425 -24.07 15.69 -0.20
N SER A 426 -24.32 16.26 -1.37
CA SER A 426 -23.42 17.24 -1.98
C SER A 426 -24.19 18.44 -2.53
N ALA A 427 -23.59 19.62 -2.43
CA ALA A 427 -24.08 20.83 -3.07
C ALA A 427 -22.91 21.56 -3.71
N TYR A 428 -23.13 22.06 -4.92
CA TYR A 428 -22.08 22.77 -5.63
C TYR A 428 -22.63 23.94 -6.45
N LYS A 429 -21.73 24.90 -6.72
CA LYS A 429 -21.98 26.00 -7.65
C LYS A 429 -20.72 26.28 -8.46
N ASN A 430 -20.84 26.19 -9.77
CA ASN A 430 -19.80 26.52 -10.74
C ASN A 430 -20.23 27.72 -11.55
N MET A 431 -19.39 28.73 -11.64
CA MET A 431 -19.62 29.96 -12.41
C MET A 431 -18.50 30.09 -13.43
N MET A 432 -18.83 30.16 -14.68
CA MET A 432 -17.89 30.38 -15.78
C MET A 432 -18.29 31.63 -16.55
N ASN A 433 -17.34 32.51 -16.78
CA ASN A 433 -17.53 33.76 -17.47
C ASN A 433 -16.52 33.86 -18.64
N TYR A 434 -16.99 33.78 -19.87
CA TYR A 434 -16.13 33.70 -21.04
C TYR A 434 -15.38 35.00 -21.34
N ASN A 435 -16.05 36.14 -21.21
CA ASN A 435 -15.49 37.44 -21.59
C ASN A 435 -14.96 38.24 -20.39
N GLY A 436 -15.12 37.73 -19.16
CA GLY A 436 -14.65 38.39 -17.92
C GLY A 436 -15.41 39.68 -17.57
N GLN A 437 -16.49 40.02 -18.27
CA GLN A 437 -17.31 41.18 -17.94
C GLN A 437 -18.26 40.85 -16.76
N THR A 438 -18.61 41.87 -15.99
CA THR A 438 -19.50 41.73 -14.82
C THR A 438 -20.84 42.46 -14.98
N ASP A 439 -21.01 43.17 -16.10
CA ASP A 439 -22.23 43.90 -16.44
C ASP A 439 -23.22 43.07 -17.29
N SER A 440 -24.18 43.73 -17.93
CA SER A 440 -25.16 43.09 -18.80
C SER A 440 -24.58 42.43 -20.07
N THR A 441 -23.33 42.71 -20.40
CA THR A 441 -22.62 42.11 -21.52
C THR A 441 -21.85 40.83 -21.13
N ALA A 442 -21.93 40.41 -19.87
CA ALA A 442 -21.25 39.22 -19.39
C ALA A 442 -21.75 37.97 -20.11
N GLN A 443 -20.81 37.20 -20.68
CA GLN A 443 -21.04 35.90 -21.28
C GLN A 443 -20.76 34.80 -20.26
N LYS A 444 -21.78 34.33 -19.56
CA LYS A 444 -21.61 33.45 -18.40
C LYS A 444 -22.55 32.28 -18.40
N ILE A 445 -22.11 31.23 -17.71
CA ILE A 445 -22.92 30.08 -17.30
C ILE A 445 -22.72 29.80 -15.83
N ASP A 446 -23.82 29.80 -15.06
CA ASP A 446 -23.85 29.43 -13.67
C ASP A 446 -24.53 28.06 -13.53
N ILE A 447 -23.83 27.08 -12.98
CA ILE A 447 -24.34 25.73 -12.77
C ILE A 447 -24.42 25.49 -11.26
N SER A 448 -25.61 25.24 -10.75
CA SER A 448 -25.82 24.89 -9.35
C SER A 448 -26.47 23.52 -9.24
N GLY A 449 -26.03 22.72 -8.30
CA GLY A 449 -26.58 21.37 -8.12
C GLY A 449 -26.59 20.90 -6.70
N ILE A 450 -27.54 19.99 -6.43
CA ILE A 450 -27.68 19.25 -5.18
C ILE A 450 -27.77 17.77 -5.54
N VAL A 451 -26.98 16.95 -4.84
CA VAL A 451 -26.92 15.51 -5.06
C VAL A 451 -27.22 14.80 -3.73
N LEU A 452 -28.12 13.83 -3.78
CA LEU A 452 -28.32 12.86 -2.70
C LEU A 452 -28.02 11.47 -3.25
N GLY A 453 -27.00 10.83 -2.68
CA GLY A 453 -26.54 9.52 -3.13
C GLY A 453 -26.54 8.50 -1.99
N GLN A 454 -26.69 7.23 -2.36
CA GLN A 454 -26.57 6.09 -1.47
C GLN A 454 -25.66 5.06 -2.07
N GLY A 455 -24.70 4.58 -1.27
CA GLY A 455 -23.80 3.47 -1.61
C GLY A 455 -24.15 2.21 -0.84
N LEU A 456 -24.14 1.07 -1.51
CA LEU A 456 -24.46 -0.24 -0.97
C LEU A 456 -23.33 -1.21 -1.29
N ARG A 457 -22.84 -1.96 -0.32
CA ARG A 457 -21.93 -3.09 -0.56
C ARG A 457 -22.77 -4.33 -0.81
N LEU A 458 -22.61 -4.93 -1.98
CA LEU A 458 -23.34 -6.14 -2.35
C LEU A 458 -22.60 -7.38 -1.84
N LYS A 459 -23.35 -8.47 -1.60
CA LYS A 459 -22.80 -9.77 -1.22
C LYS A 459 -22.82 -10.79 -2.38
N TRP A 460 -23.53 -10.48 -3.43
CA TRP A 460 -23.68 -11.31 -4.63
C TRP A 460 -23.41 -10.47 -5.87
N PRO A 461 -22.69 -10.99 -6.87
CA PRO A 461 -22.09 -12.35 -7.03
C PRO A 461 -20.91 -12.61 -6.11
N ASP A 462 -20.16 -11.58 -5.70
CA ASP A 462 -19.14 -11.61 -4.66
C ASP A 462 -19.17 -10.31 -3.84
N ASP A 463 -18.41 -10.23 -2.77
CA ASP A 463 -18.43 -9.08 -1.84
C ASP A 463 -17.50 -7.93 -2.24
N TYR A 464 -16.97 -7.93 -3.46
CA TYR A 464 -16.23 -6.83 -4.07
C TYR A 464 -17.13 -5.86 -4.83
N PHE A 465 -18.41 -6.20 -5.02
CA PHE A 465 -19.36 -5.33 -5.71
C PHE A 465 -19.89 -4.23 -4.80
N THR A 466 -19.91 -3.02 -5.33
CA THR A 466 -20.58 -1.86 -4.73
C THR A 466 -21.56 -1.28 -5.73
N LEU A 467 -22.73 -0.94 -5.24
CA LEU A 467 -23.76 -0.24 -5.98
C LEU A 467 -23.91 1.16 -5.40
N TYR A 468 -23.73 2.18 -6.23
CA TYR A 468 -24.01 3.56 -5.85
C TYR A 468 -25.13 4.08 -6.74
N HIS A 469 -26.10 4.72 -6.13
CA HIS A 469 -27.15 5.41 -6.87
C HIS A 469 -27.39 6.79 -6.26
N SER A 470 -27.73 7.75 -7.10
CA SER A 470 -27.96 9.11 -6.68
C SER A 470 -29.05 9.79 -7.50
N LEU A 471 -29.70 10.73 -6.84
CA LEU A 471 -30.59 11.70 -7.47
C LEU A 471 -29.92 13.06 -7.41
N GLU A 472 -29.80 13.70 -8.55
CA GLU A 472 -29.20 15.02 -8.70
C GLU A 472 -30.22 15.98 -9.30
N TYR A 473 -30.37 17.15 -8.68
CA TYR A 473 -31.02 18.30 -9.30
C TYR A 473 -29.93 19.28 -9.72
N ARG A 474 -29.99 19.72 -10.98
CA ARG A 474 -29.04 20.64 -11.61
C ARG A 474 -29.78 21.78 -12.26
N ARG A 475 -29.33 23.02 -12.02
CA ARG A 475 -29.84 24.24 -12.65
C ARG A 475 -28.71 24.92 -13.38
N PHE A 476 -28.96 25.20 -14.65
CA PHE A 476 -28.08 25.97 -15.53
C PHE A 476 -28.72 27.34 -15.76
N ASP A 477 -27.95 28.40 -15.56
CA ASP A 477 -28.34 29.78 -15.85
C ASP A 477 -27.32 30.33 -16.84
N VAL A 478 -27.76 30.48 -18.09
CA VAL A 478 -26.90 30.77 -19.24
C VAL A 478 -27.23 32.16 -19.76
N ASN A 479 -26.20 33.01 -19.90
CA ASN A 479 -26.33 34.35 -20.48
C ASN A 479 -25.29 34.55 -21.55
N ASN A 480 -25.71 34.44 -22.81
CA ASN A 480 -24.89 34.62 -24.02
C ASN A 480 -23.56 33.84 -24.01
N TYR A 481 -23.51 32.67 -23.31
CA TYR A 481 -22.30 31.89 -23.19
C TYR A 481 -22.02 31.08 -24.45
N PRO A 482 -20.84 31.23 -25.11
CA PRO A 482 -20.51 30.56 -26.36
C PRO A 482 -20.07 29.12 -26.10
N LEU A 483 -21.01 28.22 -25.91
CA LEU A 483 -20.72 26.81 -25.78
C LEU A 483 -20.53 26.17 -27.16
N ALA A 484 -19.36 25.58 -27.41
CA ALA A 484 -19.04 25.01 -28.73
C ALA A 484 -20.04 23.90 -29.10
N GLY A 485 -20.71 24.08 -30.25
CA GLY A 485 -21.71 23.14 -30.76
C GLY A 485 -23.10 23.23 -30.11
N SER A 486 -23.31 24.12 -29.12
CA SER A 486 -24.61 24.32 -28.49
C SER A 486 -25.40 25.43 -29.17
N THR A 487 -26.69 25.19 -29.37
CA THR A 487 -27.67 26.20 -29.82
C THR A 487 -28.39 26.89 -28.67
N PHE A 488 -28.15 26.45 -27.40
CA PHE A 488 -28.69 27.03 -26.20
C PHE A 488 -27.69 28.02 -25.59
N THR A 489 -27.83 29.29 -25.91
CA THR A 489 -26.87 30.34 -25.49
C THR A 489 -27.42 31.27 -24.43
N GLN A 490 -28.73 31.23 -24.18
CA GLN A 490 -29.42 32.08 -23.19
C GLN A 490 -30.59 31.34 -22.55
N GLY A 491 -30.86 31.59 -21.29
CA GLY A 491 -32.02 31.06 -20.58
C GLY A 491 -31.65 30.20 -19.36
N VAL A 492 -32.67 29.62 -18.76
CA VAL A 492 -32.55 28.74 -17.61
C VAL A 492 -32.94 27.33 -18.00
N ALA A 493 -32.03 26.38 -17.75
CA ALA A 493 -32.31 24.96 -17.94
C ALA A 493 -32.23 24.22 -16.60
N ASN A 494 -33.12 23.26 -16.41
CA ASN A 494 -33.12 22.40 -15.21
C ASN A 494 -32.91 20.94 -15.63
N SER A 495 -32.30 20.17 -14.78
CA SER A 495 -32.13 18.73 -14.97
C SER A 495 -32.36 18.01 -13.65
N VAL A 496 -33.07 16.91 -13.72
CA VAL A 496 -33.15 15.93 -12.62
C VAL A 496 -32.59 14.62 -13.16
N ALA A 497 -31.44 14.21 -12.68
CA ALA A 497 -30.77 13.00 -13.16
C ALA A 497 -30.72 11.93 -12.06
N TYR A 498 -31.06 10.71 -12.43
CA TYR A 498 -30.80 9.53 -11.62
C TYR A 498 -29.57 8.83 -12.16
N THR A 499 -28.58 8.63 -11.28
CA THR A 499 -27.34 7.90 -11.62
C THR A 499 -27.30 6.57 -10.90
N LEU A 500 -26.99 5.51 -11.63
CA LEU A 500 -26.70 4.17 -11.13
C LEU A 500 -25.25 3.83 -11.49
N ASN A 501 -24.44 3.47 -10.50
CA ASN A 501 -23.06 3.03 -10.72
C ASN A 501 -22.84 1.68 -10.02
N LEU A 502 -22.54 0.67 -10.80
CA LEU A 502 -22.16 -0.66 -10.33
C LEU A 502 -20.65 -0.84 -10.53
N LYS A 503 -19.92 -0.99 -9.44
CA LYS A 503 -18.47 -1.16 -9.46
C LYS A 503 -18.06 -2.46 -8.79
N ARG A 504 -17.10 -3.17 -9.39
CA ARG A 504 -16.38 -4.28 -8.78
C ARG A 504 -14.91 -3.91 -8.66
N ASP A 505 -14.35 -3.97 -7.44
CA ASP A 505 -12.96 -3.60 -7.18
C ASP A 505 -12.30 -4.66 -6.29
N ASN A 506 -11.48 -5.52 -6.91
CA ASN A 506 -10.75 -6.57 -6.20
C ASN A 506 -9.22 -6.37 -6.26
N ARG A 507 -8.77 -5.12 -6.48
CA ARG A 507 -7.34 -4.78 -6.43
C ARG A 507 -6.77 -5.07 -5.06
N ASP A 508 -5.52 -5.56 -5.02
CA ASP A 508 -4.80 -5.87 -3.79
C ASP A 508 -4.53 -4.61 -2.93
N PHE A 509 -4.12 -3.50 -3.56
CA PHE A 509 -3.91 -2.21 -2.89
C PHE A 509 -4.65 -1.08 -3.61
N PRO A 510 -5.18 -0.08 -2.84
CA PRO A 510 -5.84 1.08 -3.44
C PRO A 510 -4.84 2.00 -4.18
N ILE A 511 -3.63 2.13 -3.61
CA ILE A 511 -2.52 2.93 -4.15
C ILE A 511 -1.45 1.94 -4.57
N PHE A 512 -0.97 2.04 -5.83
CA PHE A 512 0.00 1.12 -6.41
C PHE A 512 -0.44 -0.35 -6.41
N PRO A 513 -1.58 -0.69 -7.05
CA PRO A 513 -2.01 -2.07 -7.20
C PRO A 513 -0.97 -2.91 -7.96
N THR A 514 -0.77 -4.14 -7.52
CA THR A 514 0.11 -5.09 -8.21
C THR A 514 -0.67 -6.13 -8.99
N GLN A 515 -1.89 -6.42 -8.56
CA GLN A 515 -2.79 -7.37 -9.21
C GLN A 515 -4.27 -7.04 -8.95
N GLY A 516 -5.14 -7.63 -9.76
CA GLY A 516 -6.59 -7.45 -9.64
C GLY A 516 -7.15 -6.49 -10.68
N SER A 517 -8.39 -6.10 -10.49
CA SER A 517 -9.13 -5.27 -11.44
C SER A 517 -10.10 -4.32 -10.74
N SER A 518 -10.41 -3.21 -11.41
CA SER A 518 -11.52 -2.34 -11.04
C SER A 518 -12.38 -2.11 -12.28
N VAL A 519 -13.61 -2.61 -12.27
CA VAL A 519 -14.55 -2.50 -13.39
C VAL A 519 -15.77 -1.74 -12.90
N SER A 520 -16.24 -0.76 -13.68
CA SER A 520 -17.43 0.01 -13.36
C SER A 520 -18.35 0.16 -14.57
N PHE A 521 -19.64 0.10 -14.29
CA PHE A 521 -20.71 0.43 -15.20
C PHE A 521 -21.53 1.56 -14.60
N SER A 522 -21.78 2.62 -15.35
CA SER A 522 -22.57 3.77 -14.94
C SER A 522 -23.68 4.06 -15.94
N LEU A 523 -24.87 4.27 -15.43
CA LEU A 523 -26.03 4.76 -16.14
C LEU A 523 -26.49 6.05 -15.48
N GLU A 524 -26.55 7.12 -16.24
CA GLU A 524 -27.18 8.38 -15.83
C GLU A 524 -28.36 8.65 -16.75
N ALA A 525 -29.53 8.84 -16.17
CA ALA A 525 -30.77 9.00 -16.93
C ALA A 525 -31.64 10.10 -16.30
N THR A 526 -32.21 10.94 -17.15
CA THR A 526 -33.19 11.94 -16.75
C THR A 526 -34.61 11.47 -17.11
N PRO A 527 -35.68 12.00 -16.53
CA PRO A 527 -37.03 11.74 -17.00
C PRO A 527 -37.21 12.17 -18.46
N PRO A 528 -37.90 11.36 -19.32
CA PRO A 528 -38.18 11.68 -20.71
C PRO A 528 -39.37 12.64 -20.82
N VAL A 529 -39.19 13.89 -20.40
CA VAL A 529 -40.26 14.91 -20.33
C VAL A 529 -40.85 15.17 -21.69
N SER A 530 -40.01 15.19 -22.74
CA SER A 530 -40.43 15.43 -24.11
C SER A 530 -41.41 14.38 -24.68
N LEU A 531 -41.42 13.17 -24.12
CA LEU A 531 -42.35 12.10 -24.47
C LEU A 531 -43.67 12.18 -23.66
N LEU A 532 -43.68 12.94 -22.54
CA LEU A 532 -44.77 12.92 -21.57
C LEU A 532 -45.61 14.22 -21.58
N ASP A 533 -45.06 15.35 -21.99
CA ASP A 533 -45.70 16.67 -21.93
C ASP A 533 -46.59 17.02 -23.11
N GLY A 534 -46.53 16.22 -24.19
CA GLY A 534 -47.37 16.39 -25.39
C GLY A 534 -47.05 17.63 -26.24
N ARG A 535 -45.91 18.27 -26.06
CA ARG A 535 -45.48 19.46 -26.84
C ARG A 535 -44.85 19.03 -28.15
N ASP A 536 -44.99 19.89 -29.16
CA ASP A 536 -44.34 19.73 -30.47
C ASP A 536 -42.95 20.36 -30.43
N TYR A 537 -41.92 19.58 -30.17
CA TYR A 537 -40.54 20.04 -30.04
C TYR A 537 -39.90 20.57 -31.30
N THR A 538 -40.54 20.34 -32.49
CA THR A 538 -40.07 20.92 -33.74
C THR A 538 -40.37 22.42 -33.86
N LYS A 539 -41.34 22.93 -33.08
CA LYS A 539 -41.81 24.33 -33.12
C LYS A 539 -41.31 25.19 -31.97
N LEU A 540 -40.68 24.58 -30.97
CA LEU A 540 -40.20 25.28 -29.79
C LEU A 540 -38.89 26.03 -30.09
N SER A 541 -38.70 27.18 -29.46
CA SER A 541 -37.39 27.83 -29.42
C SER A 541 -36.40 26.96 -28.61
N ASN A 542 -35.09 27.15 -28.82
CA ASN A 542 -34.08 26.40 -28.05
C ASN A 542 -34.18 26.66 -26.53
N GLU A 543 -34.58 27.86 -26.13
CA GLU A 543 -34.78 28.23 -24.72
C GLU A 543 -35.94 27.45 -24.09
N GLU A 544 -37.05 27.28 -24.83
CA GLU A 544 -38.20 26.50 -24.39
C GLU A 544 -37.92 25.00 -24.45
N LYS A 545 -37.26 24.54 -25.50
CA LYS A 545 -36.90 23.15 -25.77
C LYS A 545 -36.00 22.60 -24.68
N PHE A 546 -34.95 23.33 -24.30
CA PHE A 546 -33.99 22.91 -23.30
C PHE A 546 -34.25 23.46 -21.88
N SER A 547 -35.45 23.98 -21.60
CA SER A 547 -35.82 24.39 -20.25
C SER A 547 -35.74 23.26 -19.23
N PHE A 548 -35.90 22.02 -19.70
CA PHE A 548 -35.62 20.80 -18.96
C PHE A 548 -34.67 19.91 -19.79
N ILE A 549 -33.50 19.59 -19.22
CA ILE A 549 -32.48 18.78 -19.91
C ILE A 549 -32.81 17.31 -19.75
N GLU A 550 -32.91 16.61 -20.88
CA GLU A 550 -33.17 15.18 -20.90
C GLU A 550 -32.14 14.42 -21.74
N TYR A 551 -31.70 13.27 -21.22
CA TYR A 551 -30.75 12.36 -21.87
C TYR A 551 -30.65 11.06 -21.10
N HIS A 552 -30.02 10.05 -21.73
CA HIS A 552 -29.46 8.90 -21.05
C HIS A 552 -28.00 8.73 -21.46
N LYS A 553 -27.15 8.46 -20.48
CA LYS A 553 -25.71 8.33 -20.66
C LYS A 553 -25.24 7.01 -20.03
N TRP A 554 -24.53 6.23 -20.81
CA TRP A 554 -23.99 4.95 -20.42
C TRP A 554 -22.47 5.05 -20.46
N LYS A 555 -21.82 4.51 -19.43
CA LYS A 555 -20.37 4.50 -19.34
C LYS A 555 -19.92 3.16 -18.77
N PHE A 556 -18.96 2.55 -19.45
CA PHE A 556 -18.27 1.37 -18.97
C PHE A 556 -16.78 1.69 -18.89
N SER A 557 -16.12 1.34 -17.78
CA SER A 557 -14.67 1.50 -17.62
C SER A 557 -14.07 0.33 -16.88
N GLY A 558 -12.83 -0.02 -17.20
CA GLY A 558 -12.12 -1.11 -16.57
C GLY A 558 -10.61 -0.86 -16.48
N ASP A 559 -10.07 -1.08 -15.30
CA ASP A 559 -8.64 -1.16 -15.00
C ASP A 559 -8.27 -2.59 -14.67
N PHE A 560 -7.20 -3.12 -15.27
CA PHE A 560 -6.66 -4.44 -14.99
C PHE A 560 -5.18 -4.33 -14.67
N TYR A 561 -4.75 -4.99 -13.61
CA TYR A 561 -3.37 -4.98 -13.12
C TYR A 561 -2.82 -6.39 -13.10
N ALA A 562 -1.63 -6.58 -13.67
CA ALA A 562 -0.92 -7.86 -13.69
C ALA A 562 0.56 -7.63 -13.40
N GLN A 563 1.06 -8.26 -12.36
CA GLN A 563 2.48 -8.28 -12.04
C GLN A 563 3.18 -9.31 -12.94
N ILE A 564 4.06 -8.85 -13.83
CA ILE A 564 4.82 -9.70 -14.74
C ILE A 564 6.25 -9.93 -14.29
N ALA A 565 6.74 -9.13 -13.35
CA ALA A 565 8.05 -9.31 -12.69
C ALA A 565 8.00 -8.66 -11.30
N LYS A 566 8.98 -8.97 -10.42
CA LYS A 566 9.04 -8.53 -9.01
C LYS A 566 8.70 -7.04 -8.80
N ASN A 567 9.17 -6.16 -9.69
CA ASN A 567 8.97 -4.71 -9.59
C ASN A 567 8.32 -4.12 -10.86
N PHE A 568 7.63 -4.94 -11.65
CA PHE A 568 7.02 -4.49 -12.89
C PHE A 568 5.57 -4.97 -12.99
N VAL A 569 4.66 -3.98 -13.04
CA VAL A 569 3.21 -4.20 -13.15
C VAL A 569 2.71 -3.59 -14.45
N ILE A 570 1.93 -4.34 -15.22
CA ILE A 570 1.19 -3.80 -16.36
C ILE A 570 -0.19 -3.37 -15.89
N LYS A 571 -0.55 -2.15 -16.26
CA LYS A 571 -1.93 -1.64 -16.19
C LYS A 571 -2.51 -1.56 -17.59
N SER A 572 -3.68 -2.18 -17.78
CA SER A 572 -4.53 -1.99 -18.96
C SER A 572 -5.78 -1.23 -18.56
N TYR A 573 -6.14 -0.22 -19.36
CA TYR A 573 -7.34 0.60 -19.13
C TYR A 573 -8.19 0.66 -20.39
N GLY A 574 -9.50 0.56 -20.22
CA GLY A 574 -10.48 0.75 -21.28
C GLY A 574 -11.70 1.53 -20.78
N GLU A 575 -12.19 2.43 -21.60
CA GLU A 575 -13.40 3.20 -21.33
C GLU A 575 -14.26 3.28 -22.59
N PHE A 576 -15.55 3.06 -22.43
CA PHE A 576 -16.56 3.22 -23.46
C PHE A 576 -17.72 4.04 -22.91
N GLY A 577 -18.19 5.03 -23.69
CA GLY A 577 -19.32 5.88 -23.32
C GLY A 577 -20.29 6.07 -24.47
N PHE A 578 -21.57 6.18 -24.14
CA PHE A 578 -22.65 6.46 -25.08
C PHE A 578 -23.60 7.49 -24.46
N LEU A 579 -23.98 8.49 -25.23
CA LEU A 579 -24.98 9.50 -24.90
C LEU A 579 -26.13 9.42 -25.91
N GLY A 580 -27.35 9.33 -25.43
CA GLY A 580 -28.55 9.27 -26.24
C GLY A 580 -29.64 10.25 -25.80
N SER A 581 -30.55 10.53 -26.68
CA SER A 581 -31.79 11.27 -26.42
C SER A 581 -32.97 10.29 -26.44
N TYR A 582 -34.10 10.68 -25.81
CA TYR A 582 -35.34 9.91 -25.82
C TYR A 582 -36.24 10.27 -27.00
N ASN A 583 -36.07 11.48 -27.56
CA ASN A 583 -36.89 12.04 -28.61
C ASN A 583 -35.98 12.71 -29.66
N ASP A 584 -36.08 12.29 -30.90
CA ASP A 584 -35.24 12.80 -32.00
C ASP A 584 -35.50 14.30 -32.24
N ASP A 585 -36.74 14.77 -32.07
CA ASP A 585 -37.08 16.18 -32.24
C ASP A 585 -36.51 17.05 -31.10
N TYR A 586 -36.30 16.47 -29.92
CA TYR A 586 -35.57 17.11 -28.82
C TYR A 586 -34.07 17.14 -29.12
N GLY A 587 -33.52 16.04 -29.60
CA GLY A 587 -32.09 15.87 -29.90
C GLY A 587 -31.22 15.65 -28.66
N LEU A 588 -29.91 15.82 -28.84
CA LEU A 588 -28.93 15.69 -27.73
C LEU A 588 -28.92 16.93 -26.83
N PRO A 589 -28.65 16.78 -25.54
CA PRO A 589 -28.58 17.89 -24.59
C PRO A 589 -27.46 18.87 -24.97
N PRO A 590 -27.63 20.17 -24.71
CA PRO A 590 -26.66 21.20 -25.07
C PRO A 590 -25.43 21.27 -24.16
N PHE A 591 -25.39 20.51 -23.02
CA PHE A 591 -24.34 20.57 -22.01
C PHE A 591 -23.70 19.21 -21.72
#